data_f45afe97a65c2da42bc554728acb087d
#
_entry.id   f45afe97a65c2da42bc554728acb087d
#
_cell.length_a   1.000
_cell.length_b   1.000
_cell.length_c   1.000
_cell.angle_alpha   90.00
_cell.angle_beta   90.00
_cell.angle_gamma   90.00
#
_symmetry.space_group_name_H-M   'P 1'
#
loop_
_entity.id
_entity.type
_entity.pdbx_description
1 polymer ?
#
loop_
_entity_poly.entity_id
_entity_poly.type
_entity_poly.pdbx_seq_one_letter_code
_entity_poly.pdbx_strand_id
1 'polypeptide(L)'
;MIRTIGKHILRFVLLLAAASVVIFTLLRAVPGDPARVALGVSATEEAVAELSERLGLDQPLPVQYFDWVSGLLTGDFGISMSSGKDITDTVIERAGVSLTLTLTAMAVSLAVAVPVLSLIHI
;
A
#
# COMPACT_ATOMS: atom_id res chain seq x y z
N MET A 1 -10.42 5.56 -30.02
CA MET A 1 -9.46 4.76 -29.22
C MET A 1 -8.90 5.52 -28.03
N ILE A 2 -8.22 6.65 -28.20
CA ILE A 2 -7.60 7.43 -27.12
C ILE A 2 -8.62 7.85 -26.03
N ARG A 3 -9.81 8.32 -26.45
CA ARG A 3 -10.88 8.69 -25.50
C ARG A 3 -11.42 7.50 -24.68
N THR A 4 -11.44 6.31 -25.26
CA THR A 4 -11.88 5.11 -24.58
C THR A 4 -10.85 4.64 -23.56
N ILE A 5 -9.56 4.65 -23.94
CA ILE A 5 -8.45 4.34 -23.05
C ILE A 5 -8.40 5.33 -21.89
N GLY A 6 -8.54 6.63 -22.18
CA GLY A 6 -8.59 7.67 -21.15
C GLY A 6 -9.71 7.48 -20.13
N LYS A 7 -10.90 7.05 -20.58
CA LYS A 7 -12.02 6.74 -19.68
C LYS A 7 -11.73 5.53 -18.78
N HIS A 8 -11.08 4.51 -19.30
CA HIS A 8 -10.70 3.33 -18.50
C HIS A 8 -9.62 3.66 -17.49
N ILE A 9 -8.62 4.44 -17.88
CA ILE A 9 -7.57 4.92 -16.95
C ILE A 9 -8.19 5.78 -15.86
N LEU A 10 -9.08 6.71 -16.21
CA LEU A 10 -9.76 7.55 -15.23
C LEU A 10 -10.58 6.73 -14.23
N ARG A 11 -11.35 5.75 -14.71
CA ARG A 11 -12.11 4.83 -13.84
C ARG A 11 -11.20 4.04 -12.92
N PHE A 12 -10.08 3.55 -13.43
CA PHE A 12 -9.08 2.81 -12.66
C PHE A 12 -8.47 3.69 -11.56
N VAL A 13 -8.08 4.91 -11.88
CA VAL A 13 -7.55 5.87 -10.90
C VAL A 13 -8.59 6.22 -9.84
N LEU A 14 -9.84 6.44 -10.24
CA LEU A 14 -10.93 6.71 -9.28
C LEU A 14 -11.20 5.53 -8.34
N LEU A 15 -11.16 4.30 -8.86
CA LEU A 15 -11.31 3.10 -8.04
C LEU A 15 -10.14 2.93 -7.06
N LEU A 16 -8.91 3.18 -7.51
CA LEU A 16 -7.74 3.16 -6.62
C LEU A 16 -7.84 4.22 -5.54
N ALA A 17 -8.26 5.43 -5.89
CA ALA A 17 -8.46 6.51 -4.92
C ALA A 17 -9.54 6.14 -3.89
N ALA A 18 -10.67 5.61 -4.34
CA ALA A 18 -11.74 5.15 -3.44
C ALA A 18 -11.28 4.02 -2.52
N ALA A 19 -10.56 3.03 -3.05
CA ALA A 19 -10.00 1.95 -2.26
C ALA A 19 -8.99 2.45 -1.23
N SER A 20 -8.13 3.40 -1.60
CA SER A 20 -7.15 3.98 -0.67
C SER A 20 -7.81 4.74 0.48
N VAL A 21 -8.88 5.50 0.20
CA VAL A 21 -9.66 6.18 1.24
C VAL A 21 -10.31 5.19 2.20
N VAL A 22 -10.91 4.13 1.67
CA VAL A 22 -11.54 3.08 2.48
C VAL A 22 -10.52 2.39 3.37
N ILE A 23 -9.39 1.97 2.82
CA ILE A 23 -8.31 1.30 3.57
C ILE A 23 -7.76 2.23 4.66
N PHE A 24 -7.47 3.48 4.31
CA PHE A 24 -6.97 4.47 5.27
C PHE A 24 -7.95 4.68 6.42
N THR A 25 -9.24 4.85 6.11
CA THR A 25 -10.29 5.05 7.12
C THR A 25 -10.44 3.82 8.02
N LEU A 26 -10.40 2.61 7.45
CA LEU A 26 -10.49 1.37 8.21
C LEU A 26 -9.30 1.21 9.16
N LEU A 27 -8.08 1.50 8.70
CA LEU A 27 -6.88 1.44 9.54
C LEU A 27 -6.94 2.43 10.71
N ARG A 28 -7.57 3.59 10.51
CA ARG A 28 -7.75 4.60 11.56
C ARG A 28 -8.95 4.36 12.46
N ALA A 29 -9.92 3.57 12.00
CA ALA A 29 -11.09 3.18 12.79
C ALA A 29 -10.80 2.08 13.83
N VAL A 30 -9.69 1.39 13.70
CA VAL A 30 -9.27 0.38 14.70
C VAL A 30 -9.07 1.07 16.04
N PRO A 31 -9.78 0.63 17.11
CA PRO A 31 -9.61 1.23 18.43
C PRO A 31 -8.21 0.94 18.97
N GLY A 32 -7.53 1.99 19.38
CA GLY A 32 -6.17 1.95 19.93
C GLY A 32 -5.34 3.11 19.40
N ASP A 33 -4.43 3.59 20.23
CA ASP A 33 -3.44 4.59 19.81
C ASP A 33 -2.28 3.87 19.13
N PRO A 34 -2.04 4.09 17.82
CA PRO A 34 -0.95 3.44 17.11
C PRO A 34 0.42 3.69 17.74
N ALA A 35 0.64 4.86 18.30
CA ALA A 35 1.89 5.20 19.00
C ALA A 35 2.05 4.34 20.27
N ARG A 36 0.96 4.14 21.01
CA ARG A 36 0.96 3.26 22.20
C ARG A 36 1.19 1.80 21.82
N VAL A 37 0.61 1.34 20.73
CA VAL A 37 0.84 -0.03 20.23
C VAL A 37 2.30 -0.24 19.84
N ALA A 38 2.89 0.73 19.18
CA ALA A 38 4.29 0.67 18.73
C ALA A 38 5.29 0.68 19.90
N LEU A 39 5.00 1.46 20.95
CA LEU A 39 5.87 1.60 22.13
C LEU A 39 5.63 0.52 23.20
N GLY A 40 4.47 -0.16 23.16
CA GLY A 40 4.07 -1.15 24.14
C GLY A 40 3.32 -0.58 25.33
N VAL A 41 2.77 -1.50 26.15
CA VAL A 41 1.90 -1.16 27.30
C VAL A 41 2.60 -0.42 28.44
N SER A 42 3.91 -0.47 28.49
CA SER A 42 4.73 0.21 29.52
C SER A 42 5.21 1.60 29.11
N ALA A 43 4.79 2.08 27.94
CA ALA A 43 5.16 3.39 27.45
C ALA A 43 4.56 4.52 28.30
N THR A 44 5.37 5.55 28.58
CA THR A 44 4.90 6.76 29.26
C THR A 44 4.02 7.60 28.32
N GLU A 45 3.10 8.37 28.90
CA GLU A 45 2.24 9.28 28.12
C GLU A 45 3.06 10.28 27.29
N GLU A 46 4.18 10.73 27.82
CA GLU A 46 5.10 11.63 27.11
C GLU A 46 5.72 10.99 25.88
N ALA A 47 6.17 9.73 25.98
CA ALA A 47 6.73 9.00 24.86
C ALA A 47 5.66 8.70 23.77
N VAL A 48 4.43 8.39 24.19
CA VAL A 48 3.30 8.21 23.29
C VAL A 48 2.97 9.51 22.56
N ALA A 49 2.93 10.64 23.28
CA ALA A 49 2.67 11.95 22.69
C ALA A 49 3.76 12.35 21.68
N GLU A 50 5.02 12.16 22.03
CA GLU A 50 6.16 12.45 21.14
C GLU A 50 6.09 11.61 19.85
N LEU A 51 5.81 10.32 19.96
CA LEU A 51 5.69 9.46 18.80
C LEU A 51 4.46 9.82 17.95
N SER A 52 3.34 10.15 18.58
CA SER A 52 2.12 10.60 17.88
C SER A 52 2.38 11.88 17.07
N GLU A 53 3.13 12.81 17.61
CA GLU A 53 3.52 14.02 16.91
C GLU A 53 4.45 13.71 15.73
N ARG A 54 5.45 12.86 15.92
CA ARG A 54 6.38 12.44 14.85
C ARG A 54 5.66 11.72 13.71
N LEU A 55 4.65 10.93 14.01
CA LEU A 55 3.85 10.21 13.03
C LEU A 55 2.72 11.06 12.43
N GLY A 56 2.53 12.28 12.90
CA GLY A 56 1.45 13.16 12.45
C GLY A 56 0.06 12.67 12.84
N LEU A 57 -0.07 11.86 13.89
CA LEU A 57 -1.33 11.30 14.36
C LEU A 57 -2.24 12.31 15.07
N ASP A 58 -1.68 13.42 15.51
CA ASP A 58 -2.36 14.56 16.12
C ASP A 58 -3.05 15.49 15.10
N GLN A 59 -2.77 15.30 13.82
CA GLN A 59 -3.33 16.10 12.74
C GLN A 59 -4.74 15.62 12.34
N PRO A 60 -5.56 16.49 11.72
CA PRO A 60 -6.85 16.09 11.15
C PRO A 60 -6.70 14.95 10.13
N LEU A 61 -7.69 14.06 10.08
CA LEU A 61 -7.68 12.91 9.16
C LEU A 61 -7.41 13.27 7.69
N PRO A 62 -7.99 14.34 7.11
CA PRO A 62 -7.68 14.73 5.73
C PRO A 62 -6.20 15.06 5.52
N VAL A 63 -5.56 15.74 6.46
CA VAL A 63 -4.13 16.07 6.40
C VAL A 63 -3.28 14.81 6.48
N GLN A 64 -3.60 13.90 7.38
CA GLN A 64 -2.92 12.60 7.49
C GLN A 64 -3.03 11.78 6.19
N TYR A 65 -4.20 11.80 5.56
CA TYR A 65 -4.42 11.12 4.29
C TYR A 65 -3.54 11.71 3.18
N PHE A 66 -3.49 13.03 3.05
CA PHE A 66 -2.64 13.69 2.05
C PHE A 66 -1.16 13.45 2.29
N ASP A 67 -0.70 13.47 3.53
CA ASP A 67 0.68 13.17 3.89
C ASP A 67 1.04 11.73 3.54
N TRP A 68 0.14 10.79 3.83
CA TRP A 68 0.32 9.38 3.49
C TRP A 68 0.39 9.15 1.98
N VAL A 69 -0.52 9.73 1.22
CA VAL A 69 -0.53 9.61 -0.26
C VAL A 69 0.70 10.27 -0.86
N SER A 70 1.12 11.43 -0.37
CA SER A 70 2.34 12.10 -0.81
C SER A 70 3.58 11.25 -0.56
N GLY A 71 3.66 10.61 0.61
CA GLY A 71 4.71 9.65 0.94
C GLY A 71 4.76 8.47 -0.03
N LEU A 72 3.61 7.88 -0.35
CA LEU A 72 3.53 6.79 -1.34
C LEU A 72 4.03 7.21 -2.73
N LEU A 73 3.72 8.42 -3.17
CA LEU A 73 4.16 8.95 -4.47
C LEU A 73 5.66 9.22 -4.51
N THR A 74 6.28 9.55 -3.39
CA THR A 74 7.72 9.79 -3.26
C THR A 74 8.53 8.54 -2.92
N GLY A 75 7.84 7.38 -2.73
CA GLY A 75 8.47 6.11 -2.38
C GLY A 75 8.66 5.88 -0.89
N ASP A 76 8.08 6.73 -0.05
CA ASP A 76 8.04 6.55 1.40
C ASP A 76 6.74 5.86 1.82
N PHE A 77 6.83 4.58 2.18
CA PHE A 77 5.68 3.78 2.62
C PHE A 77 5.35 3.93 4.11
N GLY A 78 6.11 4.76 4.83
CA GLY A 78 5.88 5.06 6.23
C GLY A 78 6.54 4.07 7.19
N ILE A 79 6.04 4.07 8.41
CA ILE A 79 6.59 3.32 9.53
C ILE A 79 5.59 2.25 9.96
N SER A 80 6.08 1.05 10.26
CA SER A 80 5.25 -0.01 10.82
C SER A 80 4.70 0.36 12.19
N MET A 81 3.38 0.32 12.34
CA MET A 81 2.70 0.57 13.62
C MET A 81 3.05 -0.46 14.70
N SER A 82 3.50 -1.65 14.30
CA SER A 82 3.84 -2.72 15.27
C SER A 82 5.31 -2.73 15.67
N SER A 83 6.21 -2.27 14.83
CA SER A 83 7.66 -2.34 15.06
C SER A 83 8.35 -0.99 15.14
N GLY A 84 7.67 0.09 14.75
CA GLY A 84 8.25 1.44 14.70
C GLY A 84 9.37 1.62 13.67
N LYS A 85 9.54 0.64 12.78
CA LYS A 85 10.58 0.66 11.74
C LYS A 85 10.03 1.12 10.41
N ASP A 86 10.88 1.74 9.61
CA ASP A 86 10.57 2.06 8.22
C ASP A 86 10.29 0.76 7.44
N ILE A 87 9.16 0.72 6.76
CA ILE A 87 8.73 -0.44 5.98
C ILE A 87 9.03 -0.32 4.49
N THR A 88 9.60 0.80 4.06
CA THR A 88 9.86 1.06 2.64
C THR A 88 10.72 -0.03 2.02
N ASP A 89 11.84 -0.38 2.66
CA ASP A 89 12.73 -1.44 2.20
C ASP A 89 12.02 -2.81 2.16
N THR A 90 11.24 -3.12 3.19
CA THR A 90 10.46 -4.36 3.26
C THR A 90 9.42 -4.44 2.15
N VAL A 91 8.71 -3.35 1.88
CA VAL A 91 7.70 -3.28 0.80
C VAL A 91 8.36 -3.46 -0.56
N ILE A 92 9.49 -2.78 -0.81
CA ILE A 92 10.23 -2.89 -2.07
C ILE A 92 10.73 -4.32 -2.29
N GLU A 93 11.32 -4.94 -1.27
CA GLU A 93 11.79 -6.32 -1.34
C GLU A 93 10.65 -7.29 -1.63
N ARG A 94 9.55 -7.19 -0.88
CA ARG A 94 8.37 -8.04 -1.05
C ARG A 94 7.69 -7.84 -2.39
N ALA A 95 7.57 -6.60 -2.84
CA ALA A 95 7.03 -6.28 -4.16
C ALA A 95 7.89 -6.87 -5.28
N GLY A 96 9.22 -6.82 -5.14
CA GLY A 96 10.16 -7.43 -6.10
C GLY A 96 9.96 -8.93 -6.21
N VAL A 97 9.83 -9.64 -5.10
CA VAL A 97 9.57 -11.09 -5.07
C VAL A 97 8.21 -11.41 -5.72
N SER A 98 7.16 -10.70 -5.35
CA SER A 98 5.82 -10.90 -5.92
C SER A 98 5.79 -10.65 -7.41
N LEU A 99 6.43 -9.59 -7.88
CA LEU A 99 6.51 -9.25 -9.30
C LEU A 99 7.29 -10.32 -10.09
N THR A 100 8.41 -10.79 -9.55
CA THR A 100 9.21 -11.86 -10.18
C THR A 100 8.40 -13.14 -10.30
N LEU A 101 7.73 -13.57 -9.24
CA LEU A 101 6.86 -14.75 -9.26
C LEU A 101 5.71 -14.61 -10.27
N THR A 102 5.06 -13.47 -10.32
CA THR A 102 3.96 -13.20 -11.24
C THR A 102 4.42 -13.23 -12.69
N LEU A 103 5.53 -12.58 -13.01
CA LEU A 103 6.10 -12.57 -14.35
C LEU A 103 6.55 -13.96 -14.79
N THR A 104 7.17 -14.73 -13.88
CA THR A 104 7.60 -16.10 -14.16
C THR A 104 6.39 -17.00 -14.42
N ALA A 105 5.36 -16.93 -13.58
CA ALA A 105 4.13 -17.71 -13.75
C ALA A 105 3.43 -17.37 -15.08
N MET A 106 3.39 -16.08 -15.42
CA MET A 106 2.82 -15.62 -16.68
C MET A 106 3.61 -16.14 -17.89
N ALA A 107 4.94 -16.07 -17.84
CA ALA A 107 5.80 -16.58 -18.89
C ALA A 107 5.63 -18.10 -19.10
N VAL A 108 5.59 -18.87 -18.01
CA VAL A 108 5.33 -20.32 -18.06
C VAL A 108 3.94 -20.62 -18.63
N SER A 109 2.93 -19.89 -18.19
CA SER A 109 1.55 -20.06 -18.71
C SER A 109 1.46 -19.79 -20.20
N LEU A 110 2.11 -18.73 -20.69
CA LEU A 110 2.15 -18.42 -22.11
C LEU A 110 2.94 -19.47 -22.90
N ALA A 111 4.06 -19.94 -22.38
CA ALA A 111 4.88 -20.97 -23.01
C ALA A 111 4.14 -22.30 -23.17
N VAL A 112 3.19 -22.60 -22.29
CA VAL A 112 2.33 -23.78 -22.39
C VAL A 112 1.09 -23.51 -23.25
N ALA A 113 0.44 -22.37 -23.06
CA ALA A 113 -0.80 -22.04 -23.75
C ALA A 113 -0.62 -21.87 -25.26
N VAL A 114 0.46 -21.23 -25.70
CA VAL A 114 0.71 -20.97 -27.12
C VAL A 114 0.84 -22.28 -27.95
N PRO A 115 1.69 -23.26 -27.57
CA PRO A 115 1.75 -24.51 -28.34
C PRO A 115 0.48 -25.35 -28.23
N VAL A 116 -0.17 -25.37 -27.06
CA VAL A 116 -1.45 -26.11 -26.92
C VAL A 116 -2.53 -25.52 -27.81
N LEU A 117 -2.67 -24.21 -27.85
CA LEU A 117 -3.63 -23.53 -28.75
C LEU A 117 -3.26 -23.73 -30.23
N SER A 118 -1.98 -23.72 -30.55
CA SER A 118 -1.50 -24.01 -31.92
C SER A 118 -1.85 -25.42 -32.36
N LEU A 119 -1.71 -26.41 -31.49
CA LEU A 119 -2.08 -27.81 -31.76
C LEU A 119 -3.60 -27.98 -31.97
N ILE A 120 -4.43 -27.26 -31.21
CA ILE A 120 -5.89 -27.31 -31.33
C ILE A 120 -6.36 -26.63 -32.64
N HIS A 121 -5.62 -25.62 -33.10
CA HIS A 121 -5.97 -24.85 -34.29
C HIS A 121 -5.55 -25.52 -35.59
N ILE A 122 -4.72 -26.53 -35.55
CA ILE A 122 -4.32 -27.37 -36.65
C ILE A 122 -5.31 -28.53 -36.79
#